data_7e4435fcad7851f367ee134ab9d08bbd
#
_entry.id   7e4435fcad7851f367ee134ab9d08bbd
#
_cell.length_a   1.000
_cell.length_b   1.000
_cell.length_c   1.000
_cell.angle_alpha   90.00
_cell.angle_beta   90.00
_cell.angle_gamma   90.00
#
_symmetry.space_group_name_H-M   'P 1'
#
loop_
_entity.id
_entity.type
_entity.pdbx_description
1 polymer ?
#
loop_
_entity_poly.entity_id
_entity_poly.type
_entity_poly.pdbx_seq_one_letter_code
_entity_poly.pdbx_strand_id
1 'polypeptide(L)'
;MSKILVVKYGGNAMKSLELRRAVALEIAALKASRQLVVVHGGGPVIEKDLARLGIESHFLRGLRVTTPEALEVIEGALTKLSKELSQEIAGSSGRAIGLTGRDSKLLEAVPLEPEFGRVGRVERVNTGLIRDLLAAGITPVIGCIAVGMTGDTAGEALNVNADWAAGAVAGALSSSIVFLTDVPGVMRDFHDSSTLASKLSASETRAWIADGIISGGMIPKVEAALYALERGSPSATIASGMNPGVLERAVQALAGTTFRV
;
A
#
# COMPACT_ATOMS: atom_id res chain seq x y z
N MET A 1 13.60 4.88 -20.73
CA MET A 1 13.28 5.27 -19.34
C MET A 1 12.93 4.01 -18.57
N SER A 2 13.52 3.78 -17.39
CA SER A 2 13.16 2.63 -16.54
C SER A 2 11.70 2.75 -16.10
N LYS A 3 10.94 1.64 -16.16
CA LYS A 3 9.53 1.64 -15.77
C LYS A 3 9.42 1.81 -14.25
N ILE A 4 8.60 2.73 -13.79
CA ILE A 4 8.26 2.87 -12.37
C ILE A 4 7.41 1.67 -11.95
N LEU A 5 7.65 1.16 -10.75
CA LEU A 5 6.82 0.17 -10.08
C LEU A 5 6.46 0.66 -8.69
N VAL A 6 5.20 0.65 -8.35
CA VAL A 6 4.73 0.87 -6.98
C VAL A 6 4.63 -0.48 -6.27
N VAL A 7 5.17 -0.57 -5.08
CA VAL A 7 5.05 -1.73 -4.20
C VAL A 7 4.27 -1.31 -2.96
N LYS A 8 3.07 -1.84 -2.80
CA LYS A 8 2.36 -1.71 -1.54
C LYS A 8 2.84 -2.80 -0.59
N TYR A 9 3.38 -2.41 0.55
CA TYR A 9 3.87 -3.34 1.55
C TYR A 9 3.09 -3.20 2.87
N GLY A 10 2.59 -4.32 3.40
CA GLY A 10 1.76 -4.26 4.60
C GLY A 10 1.34 -5.62 5.15
N GLY A 11 0.49 -5.59 6.16
CA GLY A 11 -0.07 -6.80 6.78
C GLY A 11 0.94 -7.59 7.61
N ASN A 12 0.73 -8.89 7.67
CA ASN A 12 1.54 -9.81 8.51
C ASN A 12 2.99 -9.93 8.03
N ALA A 13 3.28 -9.64 6.75
CA ALA A 13 4.64 -9.62 6.22
C ALA A 13 5.55 -8.58 6.91
N MET A 14 4.96 -7.56 7.56
CA MET A 14 5.72 -6.54 8.29
C MET A 14 6.05 -6.92 9.74
N LYS A 15 5.46 -7.98 10.29
CA LYS A 15 5.66 -8.39 11.69
C LYS A 15 7.05 -8.99 11.94
N SER A 16 7.60 -9.69 10.97
CA SER A 16 8.89 -10.36 11.07
C SER A 16 10.01 -9.49 10.49
N LEU A 17 11.08 -9.27 11.26
CA LEU A 17 12.28 -8.58 10.78
C LEU A 17 12.93 -9.34 9.61
N GLU A 18 12.86 -10.67 9.62
CA GLU A 18 13.38 -11.53 8.55
C GLU A 18 12.62 -11.29 7.24
N LEU A 19 11.29 -11.28 7.29
CA LEU A 19 10.46 -10.99 6.11
C LEU A 19 10.69 -9.56 5.59
N ARG A 20 10.80 -8.58 6.50
CA ARG A 20 11.12 -7.19 6.10
C ARG A 20 12.45 -7.10 5.35
N ARG A 21 13.49 -7.78 5.86
CA ARG A 21 14.81 -7.84 5.20
C ARG A 21 14.74 -8.55 3.85
N ALA A 22 13.99 -9.65 3.75
CA ALA A 22 13.80 -10.35 2.49
C ALA A 22 13.15 -9.44 1.43
N VAL A 23 12.07 -8.72 1.79
CA VAL A 23 11.42 -7.76 0.88
C VAL A 23 12.36 -6.60 0.54
N ALA A 24 13.17 -6.10 1.48
CA ALA A 24 14.16 -5.06 1.21
C ALA A 24 15.21 -5.51 0.19
N LEU A 25 15.68 -6.77 0.28
CA LEU A 25 16.60 -7.37 -0.71
C LEU A 25 15.94 -7.51 -2.09
N GLU A 26 14.68 -7.92 -2.18
CA GLU A 26 13.95 -7.99 -3.45
C GLU A 26 13.78 -6.62 -4.10
N ILE A 27 13.42 -5.60 -3.30
CA ILE A 27 13.36 -4.21 -3.74
C ILE A 27 14.74 -3.77 -4.28
N ALA A 28 15.81 -4.11 -3.56
CA ALA A 28 17.18 -3.81 -3.98
C ALA A 28 17.53 -4.43 -5.33
N ALA A 29 17.21 -5.70 -5.51
CA ALA A 29 17.47 -6.42 -6.77
C ALA A 29 16.72 -5.79 -7.95
N LEU A 30 15.44 -5.43 -7.77
CA LEU A 30 14.61 -4.82 -8.82
C LEU A 30 15.08 -3.41 -9.20
N LYS A 31 15.78 -2.67 -8.34
CA LYS A 31 16.33 -1.34 -8.66
C LYS A 31 17.32 -1.37 -9.83
N ALA A 32 17.93 -2.49 -10.13
CA ALA A 32 18.81 -2.63 -11.30
C ALA A 32 18.07 -2.42 -12.64
N SER A 33 16.76 -2.68 -12.67
CA SER A 33 15.94 -2.63 -13.89
C SER A 33 14.74 -1.68 -13.82
N ARG A 34 14.38 -1.19 -12.62
CA ARG A 34 13.16 -0.39 -12.37
C ARG A 34 13.42 0.73 -11.38
N GLN A 35 12.60 1.77 -11.47
CA GLN A 35 12.46 2.77 -10.41
C GLN A 35 11.33 2.32 -9.47
N LEU A 36 11.57 2.32 -8.17
CA LEU A 36 10.65 1.76 -7.18
C LEU A 36 10.12 2.83 -6.24
N VAL A 37 8.82 2.77 -5.98
CA VAL A 37 8.12 3.53 -4.94
C VAL A 37 7.50 2.53 -3.98
N VAL A 38 7.78 2.65 -2.70
CA VAL A 38 7.18 1.80 -1.66
C VAL A 38 6.12 2.61 -0.93
N VAL A 39 4.90 2.08 -0.85
CA VAL A 39 3.83 2.63 -0.01
C VAL A 39 3.52 1.59 1.05
N HIS A 40 3.53 1.98 2.32
CA HIS A 40 3.36 1.01 3.39
C HIS A 40 2.25 1.39 4.37
N GLY A 41 1.59 0.36 4.90
CA GLY A 41 0.76 0.47 6.08
C GLY A 41 1.56 0.20 7.36
N GLY A 42 0.86 0.01 8.48
CA GLY A 42 1.49 -0.24 9.78
C GLY A 42 0.55 -0.87 10.79
N GLY A 43 -0.54 -1.53 10.32
CA GLY A 43 -1.59 -2.04 11.21
C GLY A 43 -1.09 -2.69 12.51
N PRO A 44 -0.19 -3.68 12.45
CA PRO A 44 0.32 -4.33 13.66
C PRO A 44 1.11 -3.43 14.61
N VAL A 45 1.89 -2.48 14.07
CA VAL A 45 2.67 -1.51 14.88
C VAL A 45 1.73 -0.49 15.50
N ILE A 46 0.79 0.03 14.72
CA ILE A 46 -0.25 0.96 15.19
C ILE A 46 -1.05 0.35 16.31
N GLU A 47 -1.53 -0.89 16.14
CA GLU A 47 -2.32 -1.61 17.14
C GLU A 47 -1.57 -1.75 18.47
N LYS A 48 -0.30 -2.12 18.39
CA LYS A 48 0.58 -2.24 19.57
C LYS A 48 0.76 -0.90 20.28
N ASP A 49 0.98 0.19 19.52
CA ASP A 49 1.24 1.50 20.11
C ASP A 49 -0.02 2.13 20.70
N LEU A 50 -1.19 1.97 20.06
CA LEU A 50 -2.50 2.37 20.59
C LEU A 50 -2.81 1.61 21.89
N ALA A 51 -2.66 0.29 21.89
CA ALA A 51 -2.91 -0.54 23.07
C ALA A 51 -2.02 -0.15 24.25
N ARG A 52 -0.73 0.19 24.00
CA ARG A 52 0.20 0.65 25.05
C ARG A 52 -0.26 1.95 25.71
N LEU A 53 -1.00 2.79 24.99
CA LEU A 53 -1.53 4.06 25.48
C LEU A 53 -2.98 3.96 25.97
N GLY A 54 -3.58 2.76 25.97
CA GLY A 54 -4.96 2.53 26.37
C GLY A 54 -5.99 3.12 25.40
N ILE A 55 -5.60 3.39 24.14
CA ILE A 55 -6.51 3.89 23.12
C ILE A 55 -7.12 2.70 22.39
N GLU A 56 -8.45 2.60 22.45
CA GLU A 56 -9.18 1.53 21.76
C GLU A 56 -9.16 1.74 20.25
N SER A 57 -9.06 0.63 19.54
CA SER A 57 -9.03 0.61 18.08
C SER A 57 -10.31 0.01 17.53
N HIS A 58 -11.05 0.78 16.76
CA HIS A 58 -12.29 0.36 16.12
C HIS A 58 -12.16 0.37 14.60
N PHE A 59 -12.85 -0.56 13.94
CA PHE A 59 -12.91 -0.62 12.48
C PHE A 59 -14.37 -0.51 12.02
N LEU A 60 -14.58 0.33 11.03
CA LEU A 60 -15.85 0.48 10.34
C LEU A 60 -15.64 0.25 8.84
N ARG A 61 -16.37 -0.69 8.24
CA ARG A 61 -16.24 -1.06 6.82
C ARG A 61 -14.78 -1.32 6.40
N GLY A 62 -13.98 -1.94 7.29
CA GLY A 62 -12.58 -2.26 7.03
C GLY A 62 -11.59 -1.10 7.18
N LEU A 63 -12.05 0.10 7.49
CA LEU A 63 -11.21 1.27 7.78
C LEU A 63 -11.13 1.50 9.29
N ARG A 64 -9.96 1.91 9.79
CA ARG A 64 -9.78 2.25 11.20
C ARG A 64 -10.40 3.61 11.47
N VAL A 65 -11.43 3.64 12.32
CA VAL A 65 -11.95 4.89 12.88
C VAL A 65 -10.83 5.59 13.65
N THR A 66 -10.57 6.84 13.34
CA THR A 66 -9.38 7.55 13.83
C THR A 66 -9.80 8.81 14.58
N THR A 67 -9.68 8.79 15.90
CA THR A 67 -9.85 10.00 16.71
C THR A 67 -8.63 10.91 16.59
N PRO A 68 -8.68 12.20 16.98
CA PRO A 68 -7.51 13.06 17.00
C PRO A 68 -6.35 12.47 17.81
N GLU A 69 -6.60 11.89 18.98
CA GLU A 69 -5.60 11.27 19.84
C GLU A 69 -4.98 10.03 19.18
N ALA A 70 -5.82 9.19 18.55
CA ALA A 70 -5.34 8.03 17.81
C ALA A 70 -4.49 8.43 16.61
N LEU A 71 -4.83 9.53 15.94
CA LEU A 71 -4.09 10.03 14.79
C LEU A 71 -2.64 10.38 15.12
N GLU A 72 -2.38 11.03 16.26
CA GLU A 72 -1.02 11.37 16.71
C GLU A 72 -0.16 10.11 16.87
N VAL A 73 -0.73 9.06 17.48
CA VAL A 73 -0.06 7.76 17.65
C VAL A 73 0.19 7.09 16.31
N ILE A 74 -0.80 7.09 15.42
CA ILE A 74 -0.72 6.50 14.09
C ILE A 74 0.33 7.20 13.24
N GLU A 75 0.36 8.54 13.24
CA GLU A 75 1.35 9.31 12.51
C GLU A 75 2.77 9.03 13.03
N GLY A 76 2.97 9.02 14.35
CA GLY A 76 4.24 8.68 14.98
C GLY A 76 4.71 7.26 14.60
N ALA A 77 3.82 6.27 14.68
CA ALA A 77 4.11 4.88 14.32
C ALA A 77 4.48 4.73 12.83
N LEU A 78 3.73 5.35 11.93
CA LEU A 78 3.99 5.29 10.49
C LEU A 78 5.26 6.05 10.10
N THR A 79 5.52 7.21 10.70
CA THR A 79 6.76 7.97 10.48
C THR A 79 7.98 7.15 10.89
N LYS A 80 7.96 6.53 12.07
CA LYS A 80 9.03 5.66 12.54
C LYS A 80 9.22 4.48 11.59
N LEU A 81 8.14 3.81 11.22
CA LEU A 81 8.18 2.66 10.33
C LEU A 81 8.72 3.01 8.94
N SER A 82 8.38 4.18 8.39
CA SER A 82 8.96 4.68 7.13
C SER A 82 10.49 4.79 7.21
N LYS A 83 11.01 5.28 8.34
CA LYS A 83 12.46 5.40 8.57
C LYS A 83 13.13 4.03 8.67
N GLU A 84 12.54 3.11 9.44
CA GLU A 84 13.06 1.75 9.58
C GLU A 84 13.12 1.02 8.23
N LEU A 85 12.01 1.02 7.48
CA LEU A 85 11.95 0.38 6.16
C LEU A 85 12.91 1.01 5.16
N SER A 86 13.01 2.34 5.14
CA SER A 86 13.96 3.02 4.25
C SER A 86 15.41 2.70 4.60
N GLN A 87 15.72 2.53 5.88
CA GLN A 87 17.06 2.12 6.33
C GLN A 87 17.37 0.67 5.90
N GLU A 88 16.41 -0.25 6.03
CA GLU A 88 16.57 -1.64 5.59
C GLU A 88 16.80 -1.72 4.06
N ILE A 89 16.00 -0.97 3.29
CA ILE A 89 16.16 -0.89 1.83
C ILE A 89 17.51 -0.24 1.45
N ALA A 90 17.89 0.84 2.11
CA ALA A 90 19.15 1.52 1.86
C ALA A 90 20.37 0.64 2.15
N GLY A 91 20.32 -0.17 3.22
CA GLY A 91 21.33 -1.15 3.55
C GLY A 91 21.55 -2.22 2.47
N SER A 92 20.52 -2.47 1.64
CA SER A 92 20.57 -3.48 0.59
C SER A 92 20.78 -2.88 -0.81
N SER A 93 20.33 -1.64 -1.07
CA SER A 93 20.29 -1.04 -2.43
C SER A 93 20.88 0.37 -2.52
N GLY A 94 21.42 0.89 -1.44
CA GLY A 94 22.12 2.16 -1.37
C GLY A 94 21.25 3.34 -1.00
N ARG A 95 20.19 3.72 -1.75
CA ARG A 95 19.49 4.99 -1.50
C ARG A 95 17.98 4.81 -1.37
N ALA A 96 17.45 5.09 -0.18
CA ALA A 96 16.02 5.15 0.09
C ALA A 96 15.74 6.25 1.13
N ILE A 97 14.55 6.80 1.12
CA ILE A 97 14.12 7.82 2.09
C ILE A 97 12.72 7.51 2.59
N GLY A 98 12.55 7.51 3.93
CA GLY A 98 11.26 7.37 4.57
C GLY A 98 10.56 8.73 4.65
N LEU A 99 9.33 8.76 4.15
CA LEU A 99 8.45 9.93 4.10
C LEU A 99 7.06 9.53 4.61
N THR A 100 6.25 10.53 4.91
CA THR A 100 4.80 10.41 5.00
C THR A 100 4.15 11.18 3.86
N GLY A 101 2.87 11.02 3.64
CA GLY A 101 2.16 11.82 2.65
C GLY A 101 2.09 13.32 2.99
N ARG A 102 2.44 13.72 4.23
CA ARG A 102 2.51 15.14 4.62
C ARG A 102 3.74 15.84 4.07
N ASP A 103 4.85 15.12 3.87
CA ASP A 103 6.09 15.70 3.38
C ASP A 103 5.87 16.35 2.00
N SER A 104 6.04 17.66 1.93
CA SER A 104 5.77 18.48 0.74
C SER A 104 4.39 18.23 0.10
N LYS A 105 3.37 17.94 0.91
CA LYS A 105 2.02 17.57 0.45
C LYS A 105 2.06 16.45 -0.59
N LEU A 106 2.85 15.41 -0.31
CA LEU A 106 3.01 14.27 -1.22
C LEU A 106 1.69 13.55 -1.45
N LEU A 107 0.85 13.42 -0.40
CA LEU A 107 -0.52 12.95 -0.50
C LEU A 107 -1.46 14.02 0.07
N GLU A 108 -2.42 14.46 -0.72
CA GLU A 108 -3.50 15.32 -0.28
C GLU A 108 -4.82 14.55 -0.34
N ALA A 109 -5.63 14.67 0.72
CA ALA A 109 -6.84 13.86 0.92
C ALA A 109 -8.06 14.71 1.25
N VAL A 110 -9.22 14.23 0.88
CA VAL A 110 -10.51 14.71 1.36
C VAL A 110 -10.96 13.84 2.55
N PRO A 111 -11.53 14.41 3.61
CA PRO A 111 -12.05 13.61 4.72
C PRO A 111 -13.18 12.69 4.25
N LEU A 112 -13.31 11.54 4.87
CA LEU A 112 -14.48 10.67 4.73
C LEU A 112 -15.63 11.18 5.59
N GLU A 113 -16.72 10.41 5.63
CA GLU A 113 -17.88 10.71 6.46
C GLU A 113 -17.47 10.87 7.94
N PRO A 114 -18.14 11.75 8.72
CA PRO A 114 -17.76 12.10 10.10
C PRO A 114 -17.58 10.90 11.04
N GLU A 115 -18.28 9.80 10.78
CA GLU A 115 -18.21 8.56 11.57
C GLU A 115 -16.82 7.89 11.54
N PHE A 116 -15.99 8.21 10.54
CA PHE A 116 -14.61 7.72 10.45
C PHE A 116 -13.61 8.60 11.22
N GLY A 117 -14.01 9.80 11.65
CA GLY A 117 -13.14 10.76 12.31
C GLY A 117 -12.06 11.31 11.37
N ARG A 118 -10.81 11.26 11.76
CA ARG A 118 -9.66 11.79 11.00
C ARG A 118 -9.15 10.80 9.94
N VAL A 119 -10.06 10.26 9.14
CA VAL A 119 -9.74 9.38 8.00
C VAL A 119 -10.03 10.10 6.69
N GLY A 120 -9.15 9.94 5.72
CA GLY A 120 -9.29 10.56 4.40
C GLY A 120 -9.12 9.61 3.24
N ARG A 121 -9.57 10.07 2.07
CA ARG A 121 -9.32 9.45 0.77
C ARG A 121 -8.36 10.33 -0.03
N VAL A 122 -7.27 9.74 -0.52
CA VAL A 122 -6.29 10.45 -1.34
C VAL A 122 -6.96 10.94 -2.64
N GLU A 123 -6.87 12.24 -2.87
CA GLU A 123 -7.40 12.91 -4.05
C GLU A 123 -6.28 13.36 -4.99
N ARG A 124 -5.19 13.91 -4.45
CA ARG A 124 -4.02 14.33 -5.22
C ARG A 124 -2.74 13.71 -4.71
N VAL A 125 -1.82 13.44 -5.63
CA VAL A 125 -0.47 12.94 -5.38
C VAL A 125 0.53 13.90 -6.00
N ASN A 126 1.50 14.39 -5.23
CA ASN A 126 2.60 15.19 -5.74
C ASN A 126 3.62 14.29 -6.46
N THR A 127 3.33 14.00 -7.72
CA THR A 127 4.19 13.16 -8.56
C THR A 127 5.52 13.84 -8.90
N GLY A 128 5.61 15.17 -8.81
CA GLY A 128 6.84 15.92 -9.01
C GLY A 128 7.92 15.48 -8.01
N LEU A 129 7.61 15.56 -6.70
CA LEU A 129 8.53 15.12 -5.65
C LEU A 129 8.96 13.64 -5.84
N ILE A 130 8.00 12.75 -6.17
CA ILE A 130 8.34 11.34 -6.38
C ILE A 130 9.31 11.18 -7.55
N ARG A 131 9.06 11.86 -8.68
CA ARG A 131 9.92 11.80 -9.86
C ARG A 131 11.32 12.37 -9.61
N ASP A 132 11.42 13.46 -8.86
CA ASP A 132 12.71 14.06 -8.49
C ASP A 132 13.55 13.11 -7.63
N LEU A 133 12.94 12.44 -6.64
CA LEU A 133 13.60 11.43 -5.83
C LEU A 133 14.06 10.23 -6.69
N LEU A 134 13.19 9.74 -7.56
CA LEU A 134 13.51 8.63 -8.46
C LEU A 134 14.62 9.00 -9.46
N ALA A 135 14.63 10.22 -9.99
CA ALA A 135 15.68 10.74 -10.87
C ALA A 135 17.03 10.83 -10.14
N ALA A 136 17.01 11.15 -8.83
CA ALA A 136 18.19 11.12 -7.99
C ALA A 136 18.61 9.70 -7.54
N GLY A 137 17.94 8.65 -8.02
CA GLY A 137 18.21 7.25 -7.65
C GLY A 137 17.76 6.90 -6.22
N ILE A 138 16.87 7.68 -5.63
CA ILE A 138 16.35 7.48 -4.28
C ILE A 138 14.99 6.79 -4.35
N THR A 139 14.82 5.69 -3.62
CA THR A 139 13.52 5.01 -3.46
C THR A 139 12.71 5.71 -2.36
N PRO A 140 11.56 6.35 -2.66
CA PRO A 140 10.68 6.87 -1.63
C PRO A 140 9.92 5.72 -0.95
N VAL A 141 9.85 5.77 0.39
CA VAL A 141 9.12 4.84 1.26
C VAL A 141 8.07 5.65 2.01
N ILE A 142 6.81 5.52 1.62
CA ILE A 142 5.73 6.46 1.95
C ILE A 142 4.78 5.83 2.96
N GLY A 143 4.70 6.41 4.15
CA GLY A 143 3.69 6.12 5.17
C GLY A 143 2.37 6.84 4.88
N CYS A 144 1.28 6.18 5.17
CA CYS A 144 -0.07 6.58 4.73
C CYS A 144 -0.74 7.60 5.68
N ILE A 145 -0.10 8.76 5.84
CA ILE A 145 -0.69 9.98 6.42
C ILE A 145 -0.72 11.04 5.33
N ALA A 146 -1.87 11.66 5.10
CA ALA A 146 -2.06 12.68 4.07
C ALA A 146 -2.33 14.06 4.70
N VAL A 147 -2.27 15.10 3.88
CA VAL A 147 -2.73 16.45 4.24
C VAL A 147 -4.19 16.61 3.83
N GLY A 148 -5.05 17.04 4.74
CA GLY A 148 -6.42 17.38 4.45
C GLY A 148 -6.53 18.59 3.52
N MET A 149 -7.45 18.51 2.54
CA MET A 149 -7.64 19.55 1.53
C MET A 149 -8.78 20.51 1.85
N THR A 150 -9.78 20.06 2.60
CA THR A 150 -11.06 20.77 2.73
C THR A 150 -11.60 20.78 4.17
N GLY A 151 -12.50 21.69 4.43
CA GLY A 151 -13.23 21.80 5.70
C GLY A 151 -12.32 22.09 6.89
N ASP A 152 -12.69 21.57 8.03
CA ASP A 152 -11.95 21.66 9.30
C ASP A 152 -10.65 20.82 9.33
N THR A 153 -10.44 20.02 8.29
CA THR A 153 -9.22 19.22 8.13
C THR A 153 -8.19 19.86 7.21
N ALA A 154 -8.47 21.03 6.64
CA ALA A 154 -7.56 21.70 5.71
C ALA A 154 -6.20 22.00 6.36
N GLY A 155 -5.14 21.42 5.83
CA GLY A 155 -3.78 21.51 6.37
C GLY A 155 -3.47 20.52 7.49
N GLU A 156 -4.47 19.85 8.06
CA GLU A 156 -4.32 18.87 9.13
C GLU A 156 -3.95 17.48 8.59
N ALA A 157 -3.49 16.61 9.48
CA ALA A 157 -3.21 15.23 9.15
C ALA A 157 -4.51 14.41 9.00
N LEU A 158 -4.49 13.49 8.03
CA LEU A 158 -5.53 12.47 7.86
C LEU A 158 -4.88 11.09 7.72
N ASN A 159 -5.39 10.11 8.46
CA ASN A 159 -5.05 8.71 8.27
C ASN A 159 -5.68 8.22 6.95
N VAL A 160 -4.93 7.55 6.09
CA VAL A 160 -5.45 7.01 4.83
C VAL A 160 -5.18 5.52 4.72
N ASN A 161 -6.11 4.78 4.12
CA ASN A 161 -5.92 3.36 3.88
C ASN A 161 -4.74 3.14 2.92
N ALA A 162 -3.81 2.24 3.31
CA ALA A 162 -2.56 2.04 2.59
C ALA A 162 -2.74 1.42 1.20
N ASP A 163 -3.76 0.57 1.00
CA ASP A 163 -4.03 -0.05 -0.29
C ASP A 163 -4.56 1.01 -1.27
N TRP A 164 -5.47 1.86 -0.81
CA TRP A 164 -6.03 2.96 -1.60
C TRP A 164 -4.99 4.05 -1.87
N ALA A 165 -4.15 4.39 -0.88
CA ALA A 165 -3.06 5.34 -1.07
C ALA A 165 -2.05 4.84 -2.12
N ALA A 166 -1.68 3.56 -2.06
CA ALA A 166 -0.78 2.95 -3.04
C ALA A 166 -1.40 2.92 -4.44
N GLY A 167 -2.70 2.61 -4.55
CA GLY A 167 -3.45 2.68 -5.81
C GLY A 167 -3.47 4.09 -6.40
N ALA A 168 -3.72 5.11 -5.57
CA ALA A 168 -3.67 6.51 -5.99
C ALA A 168 -2.28 6.93 -6.50
N VAL A 169 -1.22 6.53 -5.79
CA VAL A 169 0.17 6.78 -6.20
C VAL A 169 0.49 6.09 -7.53
N ALA A 170 0.10 4.82 -7.68
CA ALA A 170 0.33 4.06 -8.91
C ALA A 170 -0.41 4.68 -10.11
N GLY A 171 -1.67 5.05 -9.93
CA GLY A 171 -2.48 5.70 -10.94
C GLY A 171 -1.89 7.05 -11.38
N ALA A 172 -1.55 7.92 -10.41
CA ALA A 172 -0.96 9.24 -10.69
C ALA A 172 0.39 9.14 -11.42
N LEU A 173 1.14 8.06 -11.20
CA LEU A 173 2.40 7.79 -11.90
C LEU A 173 2.20 7.02 -13.21
N SER A 174 1.00 6.59 -13.55
CA SER A 174 0.69 5.66 -14.65
C SER A 174 1.60 4.42 -14.61
N SER A 175 1.79 3.87 -13.41
CA SER A 175 2.72 2.77 -13.14
C SER A 175 1.99 1.51 -12.67
N SER A 176 2.55 0.35 -12.96
CA SER A 176 2.07 -0.91 -12.38
C SER A 176 2.25 -0.93 -10.86
N ILE A 177 1.40 -1.69 -10.17
CA ILE A 177 1.47 -1.87 -8.73
C ILE A 177 1.47 -3.34 -8.34
N VAL A 178 2.25 -3.69 -7.32
CA VAL A 178 2.19 -4.98 -6.63
C VAL A 178 1.76 -4.76 -5.18
N PHE A 179 0.66 -5.38 -4.79
CA PHE A 179 0.19 -5.45 -3.42
C PHE A 179 0.76 -6.70 -2.76
N LEU A 180 1.76 -6.53 -1.89
CA LEU A 180 2.28 -7.59 -1.04
C LEU A 180 1.38 -7.72 0.19
N THR A 181 0.76 -8.87 0.33
CA THR A 181 -0.24 -9.20 1.35
C THR A 181 0.05 -10.57 1.97
N ASP A 182 -0.82 -11.05 2.81
CA ASP A 182 -0.75 -12.36 3.47
C ASP A 182 -1.39 -13.50 2.68
N VAL A 183 -1.98 -13.20 1.52
CA VAL A 183 -2.62 -14.20 0.65
C VAL A 183 -1.89 -14.33 -0.68
N PRO A 184 -1.87 -15.52 -1.30
CA PRO A 184 -1.13 -15.76 -2.55
C PRO A 184 -1.73 -15.04 -3.76
N GLY A 185 -3.00 -14.66 -3.71
CA GLY A 185 -3.78 -14.05 -4.76
C GLY A 185 -5.25 -14.44 -4.63
N VAL A 186 -6.03 -14.31 -5.69
CA VAL A 186 -7.45 -14.70 -5.74
C VAL A 186 -7.56 -16.14 -6.16
N MET A 187 -8.16 -16.98 -5.33
CA MET A 187 -8.48 -18.38 -5.61
C MET A 187 -9.96 -18.54 -5.86
N ARG A 188 -10.34 -19.42 -6.78
CA ARG A 188 -11.74 -19.74 -7.02
C ARG A 188 -12.32 -20.56 -5.86
N ASP A 189 -11.51 -21.45 -5.30
CA ASP A 189 -11.76 -22.15 -4.04
C ASP A 189 -10.63 -21.82 -3.07
N PHE A 190 -10.96 -21.15 -1.95
CA PHE A 190 -9.97 -20.72 -0.96
C PHE A 190 -9.19 -21.90 -0.35
N HIS A 191 -9.75 -23.11 -0.35
CA HIS A 191 -9.12 -24.31 0.20
C HIS A 191 -8.27 -25.08 -0.82
N ASP A 192 -8.31 -24.68 -2.09
CA ASP A 192 -7.53 -25.31 -3.17
C ASP A 192 -6.61 -24.29 -3.86
N SER A 193 -5.34 -24.34 -3.53
CA SER A 193 -4.32 -23.45 -4.10
C SER A 193 -4.11 -23.63 -5.61
N SER A 194 -4.52 -24.77 -6.18
CA SER A 194 -4.47 -25.01 -7.63
C SER A 194 -5.45 -24.14 -8.41
N THR A 195 -6.47 -23.59 -7.72
CA THR A 195 -7.49 -22.71 -8.29
C THR A 195 -7.09 -21.24 -8.31
N LEU A 196 -5.81 -20.90 -8.02
CA LEU A 196 -5.30 -19.56 -8.06
C LEU A 196 -5.44 -18.95 -9.47
N ALA A 197 -6.25 -17.90 -9.58
CA ALA A 197 -6.40 -17.16 -10.81
C ALA A 197 -5.13 -16.33 -11.08
N SER A 198 -4.37 -16.66 -12.12
CA SER A 198 -3.19 -15.88 -12.50
C SER A 198 -3.53 -14.50 -13.05
N LYS A 199 -4.71 -14.35 -13.66
CA LYS A 199 -5.22 -13.10 -14.25
C LYS A 199 -6.72 -12.99 -14.03
N LEU A 200 -7.20 -11.78 -13.80
CA LEU A 200 -8.61 -11.42 -13.77
C LEU A 200 -8.80 -10.03 -14.42
N SER A 201 -9.82 -9.91 -15.25
CA SER A 201 -10.32 -8.61 -15.70
C SER A 201 -11.16 -7.95 -14.61
N ALA A 202 -11.39 -6.65 -14.73
CA ALA A 202 -12.26 -5.93 -13.82
C ALA A 202 -13.71 -6.48 -13.84
N SER A 203 -14.21 -6.91 -15.01
CA SER A 203 -15.54 -7.49 -15.16
C SER A 203 -15.65 -8.87 -14.49
N GLU A 204 -14.67 -9.75 -14.70
CA GLU A 204 -14.62 -11.06 -14.04
C GLU A 204 -14.52 -10.92 -12.53
N THR A 205 -13.70 -9.97 -12.05
CA THR A 205 -13.57 -9.71 -10.61
C THR A 205 -14.91 -9.30 -9.99
N ARG A 206 -15.65 -8.39 -10.63
CA ARG A 206 -16.98 -7.98 -10.15
C ARG A 206 -17.99 -9.14 -10.18
N ALA A 207 -17.96 -9.97 -11.22
CA ALA A 207 -18.79 -11.17 -11.29
C ALA A 207 -18.45 -12.15 -10.14
N TRP A 208 -17.18 -12.39 -9.87
CA TRP A 208 -16.75 -13.28 -8.77
C TRP A 208 -17.11 -12.73 -7.38
N ILE A 209 -17.17 -11.41 -7.22
CA ILE A 209 -17.71 -10.79 -5.98
C ILE A 209 -19.21 -11.05 -5.88
N ALA A 210 -19.97 -10.82 -6.97
CA ALA A 210 -21.42 -11.04 -7.01
C ALA A 210 -21.80 -12.49 -6.76
N ASP A 211 -21.01 -13.43 -7.30
CA ASP A 211 -21.21 -14.88 -7.15
C ASP A 211 -20.72 -15.42 -5.77
N GLY A 212 -20.15 -14.56 -4.92
CA GLY A 212 -19.62 -14.94 -3.59
C GLY A 212 -18.32 -15.73 -3.61
N ILE A 213 -17.68 -15.91 -4.77
CA ILE A 213 -16.36 -16.56 -4.93
C ILE A 213 -15.31 -15.68 -4.23
N ILE A 214 -15.33 -14.37 -4.50
CA ILE A 214 -14.52 -13.40 -3.76
C ILE A 214 -15.36 -12.89 -2.59
N SER A 215 -14.93 -13.19 -1.37
CA SER A 215 -15.68 -12.88 -0.15
C SER A 215 -14.76 -12.43 0.99
N GLY A 216 -15.35 -11.94 2.09
CA GLY A 216 -14.65 -11.60 3.32
C GLY A 216 -13.49 -10.62 3.11
N GLY A 217 -12.35 -10.93 3.72
CA GLY A 217 -11.14 -10.08 3.67
C GLY A 217 -10.46 -9.95 2.31
N MET A 218 -10.89 -10.72 1.28
CA MET A 218 -10.38 -10.59 -0.07
C MET A 218 -11.04 -9.42 -0.82
N ILE A 219 -12.31 -9.10 -0.53
CA ILE A 219 -13.03 -8.00 -1.18
C ILE A 219 -12.24 -6.68 -1.14
N PRO A 220 -11.84 -6.15 0.02
CA PRO A 220 -11.11 -4.87 0.05
C PRO A 220 -9.77 -4.92 -0.71
N LYS A 221 -9.12 -6.08 -0.81
CA LYS A 221 -7.87 -6.24 -1.55
C LYS A 221 -8.09 -6.14 -3.07
N VAL A 222 -9.11 -6.82 -3.59
CA VAL A 222 -9.44 -6.73 -5.02
C VAL A 222 -10.02 -5.38 -5.39
N GLU A 223 -10.81 -4.76 -4.50
CA GLU A 223 -11.30 -3.39 -4.70
C GLU A 223 -10.16 -2.39 -4.80
N ALA A 224 -9.11 -2.52 -3.98
CA ALA A 224 -7.92 -1.68 -4.08
C ALA A 224 -7.15 -1.89 -5.40
N ALA A 225 -7.10 -3.13 -5.90
CA ALA A 225 -6.51 -3.43 -7.20
C ALA A 225 -7.33 -2.80 -8.35
N LEU A 226 -8.65 -2.93 -8.31
CA LEU A 226 -9.55 -2.29 -9.29
C LEU A 226 -9.44 -0.76 -9.22
N TYR A 227 -9.42 -0.20 -8.02
CA TYR A 227 -9.23 1.25 -7.81
C TYR A 227 -7.93 1.76 -8.44
N ALA A 228 -6.82 1.01 -8.28
CA ALA A 228 -5.57 1.39 -8.94
C ALA A 228 -5.70 1.45 -10.46
N LEU A 229 -6.41 0.48 -11.08
CA LEU A 229 -6.68 0.49 -12.52
C LEU A 229 -7.55 1.68 -12.92
N GLU A 230 -8.62 1.96 -12.18
CA GLU A 230 -9.54 3.09 -12.42
C GLU A 230 -8.82 4.44 -12.31
N ARG A 231 -7.79 4.54 -11.47
CA ARG A 231 -6.93 5.72 -11.32
C ARG A 231 -5.84 5.83 -12.39
N GLY A 232 -5.71 4.86 -13.30
CA GLY A 232 -4.79 4.91 -14.44
C GLY A 232 -3.55 4.01 -14.33
N SER A 233 -3.49 3.10 -13.33
CA SER A 233 -2.46 2.06 -13.30
C SER A 233 -2.68 1.05 -14.43
N PRO A 234 -1.65 0.68 -15.22
CA PRO A 234 -1.82 -0.29 -16.32
C PRO A 234 -2.02 -1.73 -15.83
N SER A 235 -1.62 -2.04 -14.62
CA SER A 235 -1.84 -3.36 -14.00
C SER A 235 -1.68 -3.29 -12.49
N ALA A 236 -2.44 -4.12 -11.80
CA ALA A 236 -2.34 -4.33 -10.36
C ALA A 236 -2.17 -5.82 -10.08
N THR A 237 -1.23 -6.21 -9.22
CA THR A 237 -1.00 -7.62 -8.88
C THR A 237 -1.11 -7.79 -7.36
N ILE A 238 -1.90 -8.76 -6.91
CA ILE A 238 -1.96 -9.20 -5.51
C ILE A 238 -1.11 -10.45 -5.38
N ALA A 239 -0.13 -10.44 -4.45
CA ALA A 239 0.75 -11.57 -4.21
C ALA A 239 1.13 -11.68 -2.72
N SER A 240 1.56 -12.88 -2.30
CA SER A 240 1.94 -13.14 -0.90
C SER A 240 3.32 -12.60 -0.58
N GLY A 241 3.38 -11.56 0.27
CA GLY A 241 4.64 -11.05 0.83
C GLY A 241 5.27 -11.95 1.90
N MET A 242 4.67 -13.12 2.17
CA MET A 242 5.19 -14.10 3.13
C MET A 242 6.26 -15.01 2.52
N ASN A 243 6.39 -15.02 1.19
CA ASN A 243 7.31 -15.90 0.46
C ASN A 243 8.45 -15.07 -0.16
N PRO A 244 9.71 -15.25 0.25
CA PRO A 244 10.85 -14.62 -0.38
C PRO A 244 10.90 -14.90 -1.90
N GLY A 245 11.33 -13.92 -2.69
CA GLY A 245 11.40 -14.00 -4.16
C GLY A 245 10.07 -13.77 -4.88
N VAL A 246 9.01 -13.42 -4.15
CA VAL A 246 7.68 -13.25 -4.75
C VAL A 246 7.56 -11.98 -5.57
N LEU A 247 8.23 -10.90 -5.18
CA LEU A 247 8.06 -9.59 -5.83
C LEU A 247 8.50 -9.61 -7.29
N GLU A 248 9.66 -10.18 -7.58
CA GLU A 248 10.15 -10.33 -8.96
C GLU A 248 9.21 -11.20 -9.79
N ARG A 249 8.75 -12.33 -9.25
CA ARG A 249 7.81 -13.24 -9.92
C ARG A 249 6.44 -12.56 -10.16
N ALA A 250 5.95 -11.77 -9.21
CA ALA A 250 4.71 -11.00 -9.35
C ALA A 250 4.81 -9.95 -10.46
N VAL A 251 5.95 -9.28 -10.56
CA VAL A 251 6.23 -8.32 -11.65
C VAL A 251 6.23 -8.99 -13.03
N GLN A 252 6.66 -10.24 -13.10
CA GLN A 252 6.65 -11.06 -14.32
C GLN A 252 5.30 -11.75 -14.56
N ALA A 253 4.29 -11.55 -13.69
CA ALA A 253 3.01 -12.27 -13.68
C ALA A 253 3.16 -13.81 -13.55
N LEU A 254 4.21 -14.25 -12.86
CA LEU A 254 4.50 -15.66 -12.52
C LEU A 254 4.10 -16.01 -11.08
N ALA A 255 3.58 -15.06 -10.32
CA ALA A 255 3.04 -15.25 -8.98
C ALA A 255 1.90 -14.25 -8.74
N GLY A 256 0.94 -14.67 -7.93
CA GLY A 256 -0.19 -13.82 -7.59
C GLY A 256 -1.30 -13.79 -8.64
N THR A 257 -2.23 -12.85 -8.43
CA THR A 257 -3.30 -12.55 -9.38
C THR A 257 -3.07 -11.16 -9.96
N THR A 258 -2.95 -11.06 -11.28
CA THR A 258 -2.78 -9.80 -11.99
C THR A 258 -4.11 -9.33 -12.57
N PHE A 259 -4.49 -8.10 -12.24
CA PHE A 259 -5.66 -7.40 -12.76
C PHE A 259 -5.23 -6.44 -13.87
N ARG A 260 -6.03 -6.37 -14.93
CA ARG A 260 -5.83 -5.46 -16.06
C ARG A 260 -7.18 -4.92 -16.53
N VAL A 261 -7.12 -3.75 -17.18
CA VAL A 261 -8.28 -3.17 -17.88
C VAL A 261 -8.63 -4.04 -19.08
#